data_7a6a87f9ca3e539c5967e44eb3071f5a
#
_entry.id   7a6a87f9ca3e539c5967e44eb3071f5a
#
_cell.length_a   1.000
_cell.length_b   1.000
_cell.length_c   1.000
_cell.angle_alpha   90.00
_cell.angle_beta   90.00
_cell.angle_gamma   90.00
#
_symmetry.space_group_name_H-M   'P 1'
#
loop_
_entity.id
_entity.type
_entity.pdbx_description
1 polymer ?
#
loop_
_entity_poly.entity_id
_entity_poly.type
_entity_poly.pdbx_seq_one_letter_code
_entity_poly.pdbx_strand_id
1 'polypeptide(L)'
;MNVTDMKRFWKYGAMVAVVMINCLLSFAKDSAPTAPQGRIADGNNDFACNLFRTIYEQRQGGSFIMSPISVSYLLGMLNAGAEGETQRQITDVLGLDGSPQKINQHFKKIMDKASSIDSTVTIKIANSININSARGYRLIPKYKENMQKFYDAQIDAFPFTDDRNVDIINNWCNTHTDGMIPKILDSLDPYAAMYLLNAVFFKASWTDKFDPNNTRNRIFTKQDGTILEHKMMHVAIKAAYGSNNLCKMLRLPYGNGSYSMYVLLPHEGKTVGDIIQSLSAQQLEQQRTQEMTIHNVDIMMPRFTTENEIGLEQVLSSMGMPLAFNPLAAQFSKMIKDEELWVSMMMQKAKIEVNEKGTKASAVTIAKGVTKSFTGGNRTSYVEFHATRPFVYYIVDNSSGTIYFMGTYCGEEGVAIPTELTLDSIGSDDAVEVLPEVLIKGYSGMKGSNISLPELTINHRGYSVEQKPQFPGGDAALMKYLLSHINYPPKAFENDIEGRVIVQFLVDKTTGKVGEVKVVRSVDKYLDREAIRVVKALRNFTPGSHNGEPVDVWFVLPVNFIL
;
A
#
# COMPACT_ATOMS: atom_id res chain seq x y z
N MET A 1 41.03 -8.53 -70.93
CA MET A 1 40.14 -7.50 -70.26
C MET A 1 40.87 -6.18 -70.39
N ASN A 2 40.30 -5.23 -71.12
CA ASN A 2 40.95 -3.99 -71.49
C ASN A 2 41.02 -2.98 -70.37
N VAL A 3 42.07 -2.19 -70.26
CA VAL A 3 42.27 -1.17 -69.16
C VAL A 3 41.12 -0.22 -69.02
N THR A 4 40.29 -0.06 -70.04
CA THR A 4 39.08 0.77 -70.02
C THR A 4 37.92 0.12 -69.25
N ASP A 5 37.82 -1.19 -69.20
CA ASP A 5 36.79 -1.92 -68.48
C ASP A 5 37.11 -1.99 -66.97
N MET A 6 38.36 -2.00 -66.58
CA MET A 6 38.80 -1.99 -65.18
C MET A 6 38.59 -0.64 -64.55
N LYS A 7 38.70 0.49 -65.27
CA LYS A 7 38.38 1.84 -64.76
C LYS A 7 36.89 2.07 -64.64
N ARG A 8 36.03 1.42 -65.42
CA ARG A 8 34.55 1.44 -65.23
C ARG A 8 34.12 0.64 -64.02
N PHE A 9 34.74 -0.54 -63.81
CA PHE A 9 34.38 -1.37 -62.60
C PHE A 9 34.78 -0.68 -61.30
N TRP A 10 35.93 0.04 -61.25
CA TRP A 10 36.32 0.81 -60.06
C TRP A 10 35.43 2.02 -59.82
N LYS A 11 34.93 2.69 -60.85
CA LYS A 11 34.01 3.82 -60.71
C LYS A 11 32.64 3.40 -60.20
N TYR A 12 32.12 2.27 -60.62
CA TYR A 12 30.83 1.76 -60.12
C TYR A 12 30.97 1.14 -58.74
N GLY A 13 32.06 0.47 -58.43
CA GLY A 13 32.36 -0.06 -57.10
C GLY A 13 32.52 1.04 -56.05
N ALA A 14 33.19 2.15 -56.39
CA ALA A 14 33.32 3.30 -55.51
C ALA A 14 31.99 4.05 -55.31
N MET A 15 31.16 4.13 -56.37
CA MET A 15 29.84 4.77 -56.28
C MET A 15 28.84 3.96 -55.44
N VAL A 16 28.88 2.62 -55.52
CA VAL A 16 28.07 1.73 -54.69
C VAL A 16 28.53 1.75 -53.22
N ALA A 17 29.84 1.81 -52.96
CA ALA A 17 30.40 1.92 -51.62
C ALA A 17 30.03 3.27 -50.96
N VAL A 18 30.05 4.39 -51.69
CA VAL A 18 29.65 5.71 -51.20
C VAL A 18 28.14 5.77 -50.94
N VAL A 19 27.31 5.12 -51.76
CA VAL A 19 25.85 5.04 -51.54
C VAL A 19 25.55 4.13 -50.36
N MET A 20 26.24 3.01 -50.17
CA MET A 20 26.07 2.16 -48.99
C MET A 20 26.55 2.82 -47.69
N ILE A 21 27.66 3.56 -47.73
CA ILE A 21 28.14 4.32 -46.55
C ILE A 21 27.19 5.47 -46.21
N ASN A 22 26.60 6.15 -47.19
CA ASN A 22 25.59 7.18 -46.93
C ASN A 22 24.26 6.59 -46.47
N CYS A 23 23.84 5.40 -46.94
CA CYS A 23 22.69 4.69 -46.36
C CYS A 23 22.96 4.23 -44.91
N LEU A 24 24.16 3.69 -44.62
CA LEU A 24 24.50 3.31 -43.23
C LEU A 24 24.65 4.50 -42.31
N LEU A 25 25.12 5.65 -42.81
CA LEU A 25 25.18 6.90 -42.04
C LEU A 25 23.78 7.56 -41.87
N SER A 26 22.84 7.34 -42.80
CA SER A 26 21.45 7.77 -42.63
C SER A 26 20.70 6.91 -41.60
N PHE A 27 20.94 5.59 -41.61
CA PHE A 27 20.36 4.70 -40.57
C PHE A 27 21.01 4.85 -39.19
N ALA A 28 22.26 5.35 -39.11
CA ALA A 28 22.93 5.64 -37.85
C ALA A 28 22.58 7.05 -37.28
N LYS A 29 21.91 7.90 -38.08
CA LYS A 29 21.51 9.23 -37.65
C LYS A 29 20.05 9.30 -37.11
N ASP A 30 19.27 8.23 -37.35
CA ASP A 30 17.86 8.16 -36.90
C ASP A 30 17.62 7.27 -35.69
N SER A 31 18.65 6.89 -34.94
CA SER A 31 18.53 6.08 -33.73
C SER A 31 19.36 6.55 -32.53
N ALA A 32 19.70 7.84 -32.47
CA ALA A 32 19.81 8.46 -31.15
C ALA A 32 18.38 8.76 -30.72
N PRO A 33 17.88 8.23 -29.59
CA PRO A 33 16.65 8.75 -29.04
C PRO A 33 16.93 10.24 -28.77
N THR A 34 16.33 11.14 -29.58
CA THR A 34 16.11 12.50 -29.13
C THR A 34 15.38 12.32 -27.82
N ALA A 35 16.07 12.60 -26.73
CA ALA A 35 15.43 12.75 -25.43
C ALA A 35 14.18 13.59 -25.70
N PRO A 36 12.97 13.16 -25.38
CA PRO A 36 11.81 13.99 -25.50
C PRO A 36 12.18 15.28 -24.79
N GLN A 37 11.93 16.44 -25.41
CA GLN A 37 11.99 17.70 -24.69
C GLN A 37 10.94 17.60 -23.60
N GLY A 38 11.36 17.02 -22.44
CA GLY A 38 10.51 16.60 -21.38
C GLY A 38 9.79 17.81 -20.83
N ARG A 39 8.48 17.72 -20.73
CA ARG A 39 7.74 18.58 -19.84
C ARG A 39 8.43 18.48 -18.48
N ILE A 40 8.63 19.60 -17.79
CA ILE A 40 9.26 19.64 -16.45
C ILE A 40 8.54 18.68 -15.46
N ALA A 41 7.28 18.33 -15.71
CA ALA A 41 6.54 17.28 -15.00
C ALA A 41 7.17 15.89 -15.09
N ASP A 42 7.81 15.55 -16.21
CA ASP A 42 8.41 14.21 -16.41
C ASP A 42 9.64 14.02 -15.53
N GLY A 43 10.50 15.04 -15.39
CA GLY A 43 11.66 15.00 -14.49
C GLY A 43 11.26 14.83 -13.02
N ASN A 44 10.20 15.50 -12.58
CA ASN A 44 9.71 15.34 -11.20
C ASN A 44 9.15 13.94 -10.93
N ASN A 45 8.53 13.28 -11.92
CA ASN A 45 8.01 11.93 -11.76
C ASN A 45 9.12 10.86 -11.82
N ASP A 46 10.22 11.08 -12.57
CA ASP A 46 11.39 10.21 -12.52
C ASP A 46 12.09 10.30 -11.15
N PHE A 47 12.23 11.50 -10.61
CA PHE A 47 12.67 11.69 -9.23
C PHE A 47 11.75 10.95 -8.24
N ALA A 48 10.42 11.06 -8.42
CA ALA A 48 9.43 10.39 -7.58
C ALA A 48 9.60 8.87 -7.58
N CYS A 49 9.77 8.27 -8.76
CA CYS A 49 9.96 6.82 -8.90
C CYS A 49 11.29 6.36 -8.26
N ASN A 50 12.38 7.11 -8.49
CA ASN A 50 13.69 6.80 -7.93
C ASN A 50 13.70 6.93 -6.41
N LEU A 51 13.14 8.01 -5.88
CA LEU A 51 13.01 8.24 -4.43
C LEU A 51 12.17 7.14 -3.77
N PHE A 52 11.04 6.78 -4.38
CA PHE A 52 10.16 5.72 -3.87
C PHE A 52 10.86 4.36 -3.82
N ARG A 53 11.60 4.00 -4.86
CA ARG A 53 12.40 2.77 -4.93
C ARG A 53 13.48 2.75 -3.86
N THR A 54 14.26 3.84 -3.73
CA THR A 54 15.34 3.94 -2.75
C THR A 54 14.82 3.82 -1.32
N ILE A 55 13.69 4.47 -0.99
CA ILE A 55 13.05 4.35 0.33
C ILE A 55 12.59 2.91 0.58
N TYR A 56 11.92 2.29 -0.40
CA TYR A 56 11.42 0.91 -0.26
C TYR A 56 12.57 -0.08 0.02
N GLU A 57 13.68 0.04 -0.70
CA GLU A 57 14.87 -0.80 -0.52
C GLU A 57 15.49 -0.62 0.87
N GLN A 58 15.66 0.63 1.33
CA GLN A 58 16.23 0.91 2.66
C GLN A 58 15.33 0.44 3.80
N ARG A 59 14.01 0.48 3.61
CA ARG A 59 13.03 0.00 4.60
C ARG A 59 12.87 -1.52 4.61
N GLN A 60 13.43 -2.23 3.65
CA GLN A 60 13.25 -3.68 3.46
C GLN A 60 11.77 -4.10 3.31
N GLY A 61 10.95 -3.23 2.72
CA GLY A 61 9.52 -3.45 2.51
C GLY A 61 8.61 -2.82 3.58
N GLY A 62 7.40 -3.37 3.72
CA GLY A 62 6.36 -2.89 4.64
C GLY A 62 5.48 -1.78 4.05
N SER A 63 4.45 -1.37 4.81
CA SER A 63 3.62 -0.23 4.45
C SER A 63 4.34 1.07 4.74
N PHE A 64 4.29 1.98 3.78
CA PHE A 64 4.71 3.36 3.98
C PHE A 64 4.03 4.29 2.98
N ILE A 65 4.08 5.57 3.26
CA ILE A 65 3.63 6.64 2.37
C ILE A 65 4.69 7.73 2.31
N MET A 66 4.85 8.31 1.13
CA MET A 66 5.67 9.50 0.92
C MET A 66 5.01 10.47 -0.07
N SER A 67 5.41 11.72 -0.02
CA SER A 67 5.04 12.74 -1.00
C SER A 67 6.27 13.19 -1.77
N PRO A 68 6.48 12.72 -3.01
CA PRO A 68 7.67 13.08 -3.78
C PRO A 68 7.71 14.57 -4.12
N ILE A 69 6.56 15.16 -4.47
CA ILE A 69 6.49 16.60 -4.77
C ILE A 69 6.89 17.45 -3.56
N SER A 70 6.56 17.01 -2.37
CA SER A 70 6.88 17.68 -1.12
C SER A 70 8.39 17.63 -0.81
N VAL A 71 9.04 16.49 -1.08
CA VAL A 71 10.51 16.38 -1.02
C VAL A 71 11.16 17.25 -2.10
N SER A 72 10.59 17.31 -3.31
CA SER A 72 11.07 18.20 -4.36
C SER A 72 11.05 19.67 -3.92
N TYR A 73 10.05 20.10 -3.13
CA TYR A 73 10.02 21.46 -2.58
C TYR A 73 11.16 21.71 -1.59
N LEU A 74 11.44 20.76 -0.69
CA LEU A 74 12.60 20.85 0.21
C LEU A 74 13.90 20.97 -0.59
N LEU A 75 14.09 20.15 -1.62
CA LEU A 75 15.27 20.19 -2.48
C LEU A 75 15.35 21.50 -3.28
N GLY A 76 14.22 22.03 -3.75
CA GLY A 76 14.16 23.33 -4.40
C GLY A 76 14.60 24.48 -3.49
N MET A 77 14.20 24.44 -2.21
CA MET A 77 14.65 25.40 -1.19
C MET A 77 16.16 25.28 -0.95
N LEU A 78 16.68 24.06 -0.79
CA LEU A 78 18.13 23.83 -0.65
C LEU A 78 18.90 24.31 -1.87
N ASN A 79 18.42 23.99 -3.08
CA ASN A 79 19.03 24.41 -4.34
C ASN A 79 19.16 25.93 -4.46
N ALA A 80 18.14 26.66 -4.00
CA ALA A 80 18.16 28.13 -4.00
C ALA A 80 19.20 28.73 -3.04
N GLY A 81 19.56 27.99 -1.98
CA GLY A 81 20.55 28.40 -0.96
C GLY A 81 21.96 27.86 -1.20
N ALA A 82 22.09 26.85 -2.05
CA ALA A 82 23.35 26.18 -2.35
C ALA A 82 24.15 26.87 -3.46
N GLU A 83 25.43 26.55 -3.54
CA GLU A 83 26.32 26.89 -4.65
C GLU A 83 27.28 25.74 -4.97
N GLY A 84 28.08 25.91 -6.05
CA GLY A 84 29.13 24.98 -6.45
C GLY A 84 28.65 23.54 -6.61
N GLU A 85 29.44 22.61 -6.10
CA GLU A 85 29.19 21.18 -6.25
C GLU A 85 27.96 20.71 -5.46
N THR A 86 27.68 21.31 -4.29
CA THR A 86 26.46 21.02 -3.53
C THR A 86 25.21 21.34 -4.32
N GLN A 87 25.17 22.52 -4.99
CA GLN A 87 24.04 22.90 -5.85
C GLN A 87 23.90 21.95 -7.04
N ARG A 88 25.00 21.54 -7.67
CA ARG A 88 25.01 20.63 -8.79
C ARG A 88 24.40 19.27 -8.40
N GLN A 89 24.84 18.67 -7.29
CA GLN A 89 24.30 17.40 -6.81
C GLN A 89 22.79 17.48 -6.52
N ILE A 90 22.32 18.55 -5.90
CA ILE A 90 20.87 18.76 -5.66
C ILE A 90 20.10 18.82 -6.98
N THR A 91 20.62 19.57 -7.97
CA THR A 91 19.98 19.71 -9.28
C THR A 91 19.95 18.39 -10.05
N ASP A 92 21.06 17.62 -10.02
CA ASP A 92 21.16 16.30 -10.66
C ASP A 92 20.15 15.32 -10.05
N VAL A 93 20.03 15.27 -8.72
CA VAL A 93 19.04 14.42 -8.01
C VAL A 93 17.61 14.82 -8.32
N LEU A 94 17.30 16.11 -8.39
CA LEU A 94 15.98 16.61 -8.79
C LEU A 94 15.63 16.26 -10.24
N GLY A 95 16.62 16.06 -11.11
CA GLY A 95 16.41 15.84 -12.54
C GLY A 95 15.74 17.03 -13.26
N LEU A 96 15.91 18.24 -12.73
CA LEU A 96 15.31 19.46 -13.27
C LEU A 96 16.38 20.39 -13.86
N ASP A 97 16.23 20.72 -15.14
CA ASP A 97 17.08 21.68 -15.81
C ASP A 97 16.64 23.12 -15.51
N GLY A 98 17.61 23.98 -15.22
CA GLY A 98 17.37 25.41 -15.12
C GLY A 98 18.02 26.09 -13.92
N SER A 99 17.92 27.41 -13.91
CA SER A 99 18.37 28.20 -12.76
C SER A 99 17.46 27.97 -11.55
N PRO A 100 17.96 28.17 -10.31
CA PRO A 100 17.13 28.08 -9.11
C PRO A 100 15.84 28.90 -9.17
N GLN A 101 15.87 30.07 -9.82
CA GLN A 101 14.68 30.91 -10.01
C GLN A 101 13.63 30.25 -10.90
N LYS A 102 14.03 29.57 -11.97
CA LYS A 102 13.09 28.84 -12.85
C LYS A 102 12.47 27.65 -12.10
N ILE A 103 13.27 26.92 -11.32
CA ILE A 103 12.82 25.82 -10.48
C ILE A 103 11.81 26.33 -9.43
N ASN A 104 12.13 27.41 -8.72
CA ASN A 104 11.23 28.03 -7.74
C ASN A 104 9.90 28.48 -8.37
N GLN A 105 9.93 29.10 -9.56
CA GLN A 105 8.72 29.49 -10.29
C GLN A 105 7.89 28.30 -10.74
N HIS A 106 8.53 27.22 -11.13
CA HIS A 106 7.86 25.98 -11.51
C HIS A 106 7.10 25.37 -10.32
N PHE A 107 7.78 25.19 -9.17
CA PHE A 107 7.14 24.66 -7.96
C PHE A 107 6.02 25.56 -7.43
N LYS A 108 6.18 26.89 -7.49
CA LYS A 108 5.12 27.83 -7.14
C LYS A 108 3.86 27.62 -8.00
N LYS A 109 4.02 27.43 -9.32
CA LYS A 109 2.88 27.14 -10.21
C LYS A 109 2.15 25.84 -9.84
N ILE A 110 2.88 24.78 -9.45
CA ILE A 110 2.27 23.52 -9.01
C ILE A 110 1.49 23.75 -7.71
N MET A 111 2.08 24.45 -6.74
CA MET A 111 1.43 24.74 -5.45
C MET A 111 0.15 25.58 -5.63
N ASP A 112 0.21 26.66 -6.42
CA ASP A 112 -0.94 27.54 -6.67
C ASP A 112 -2.07 26.80 -7.39
N LYS A 113 -1.71 25.92 -8.33
CA LYS A 113 -2.68 25.08 -9.03
C LYS A 113 -3.35 24.10 -8.09
N ALA A 114 -2.59 23.42 -7.23
CA ALA A 114 -3.11 22.41 -6.32
C ALA A 114 -4.23 22.94 -5.41
N SER A 115 -4.13 24.18 -4.96
CA SER A 115 -5.11 24.83 -4.09
C SER A 115 -6.42 25.23 -4.79
N SER A 116 -6.46 25.24 -6.13
CA SER A 116 -7.56 25.79 -6.93
C SER A 116 -8.30 24.76 -7.79
N ILE A 117 -7.76 23.56 -8.00
CA ILE A 117 -8.30 22.57 -8.96
C ILE A 117 -9.62 21.97 -8.48
N ASP A 118 -9.73 21.62 -7.20
CA ASP A 118 -10.90 20.97 -6.62
C ASP A 118 -11.09 21.40 -5.16
N SER A 119 -12.18 22.11 -4.89
CA SER A 119 -12.50 22.58 -3.54
C SER A 119 -12.88 21.46 -2.56
N THR A 120 -13.14 20.24 -3.06
CA THR A 120 -13.44 19.06 -2.23
C THR A 120 -12.20 18.25 -1.86
N VAL A 121 -11.04 18.62 -2.42
CA VAL A 121 -9.74 18.01 -2.16
C VAL A 121 -8.88 18.99 -1.35
N THR A 122 -8.33 18.52 -0.26
CA THR A 122 -7.38 19.29 0.58
C THR A 122 -6.02 18.60 0.53
N ILE A 123 -5.03 19.31 0.01
CA ILE A 123 -3.62 18.90 0.07
C ILE A 123 -2.92 19.93 0.94
N LYS A 124 -2.36 19.51 2.06
CA LYS A 124 -1.55 20.37 2.93
C LYS A 124 -0.11 19.92 2.87
N ILE A 125 0.76 20.83 2.48
CA ILE A 125 2.20 20.62 2.43
C ILE A 125 2.82 21.74 3.25
N ALA A 126 3.39 21.38 4.40
CA ALA A 126 4.06 22.33 5.28
C ALA A 126 5.57 22.10 5.20
N ASN A 127 6.31 23.17 4.87
CA ASN A 127 7.77 23.17 4.75
C ASN A 127 8.37 24.07 5.82
N SER A 128 9.40 23.59 6.53
CA SER A 128 10.10 24.36 7.54
C SER A 128 11.61 24.18 7.43
N ILE A 129 12.34 25.29 7.57
CA ILE A 129 13.79 25.31 7.77
C ILE A 129 14.07 25.94 9.14
N ASN A 130 14.70 25.16 10.01
CA ASN A 130 15.05 25.60 11.36
C ASN A 130 16.57 25.63 11.48
N ILE A 131 17.12 26.79 11.81
CA ILE A 131 18.57 27.06 11.88
C ILE A 131 18.95 27.25 13.33
N ASN A 132 20.02 26.56 13.79
CA ASN A 132 20.54 26.68 15.16
C ASN A 132 21.25 28.02 15.34
N SER A 133 20.60 29.01 15.92
CA SER A 133 21.18 30.33 16.17
C SER A 133 22.31 30.35 17.21
N ALA A 134 22.39 29.32 18.08
CA ALA A 134 23.49 29.20 19.06
C ALA A 134 24.86 29.03 18.38
N ARG A 135 24.90 28.66 17.11
CA ARG A 135 26.11 28.52 16.30
C ARG A 135 26.55 29.82 15.60
N GLY A 136 25.85 30.92 15.81
CA GLY A 136 26.21 32.23 15.23
C GLY A 136 25.71 32.47 13.80
N TYR A 137 24.94 31.54 13.20
CA TYR A 137 24.48 31.64 11.84
C TYR A 137 23.61 32.88 11.60
N ARG A 138 23.87 33.61 10.50
CA ARG A 138 23.13 34.79 10.09
C ARG A 138 22.44 34.54 8.75
N LEU A 139 21.13 34.30 8.82
CA LEU A 139 20.29 34.06 7.66
C LEU A 139 20.26 35.29 6.74
N ILE A 140 20.42 35.07 5.44
CA ILE A 140 20.31 36.12 4.41
C ILE A 140 18.83 36.45 4.23
N PRO A 141 18.40 37.73 4.50
CA PRO A 141 16.97 38.09 4.43
C PRO A 141 16.32 37.80 3.07
N LYS A 142 17.07 38.00 1.98
CA LYS A 142 16.59 37.74 0.62
C LYS A 142 16.30 36.26 0.35
N TYR A 143 17.06 35.34 0.96
CA TYR A 143 16.78 33.93 0.89
C TYR A 143 15.45 33.61 1.61
N LYS A 144 15.27 34.09 2.85
CA LYS A 144 14.03 33.92 3.61
C LYS A 144 12.80 34.40 2.84
N GLU A 145 12.84 35.64 2.32
CA GLU A 145 11.76 36.20 1.49
C GLU A 145 11.42 35.33 0.29
N ASN A 146 12.43 34.83 -0.42
CA ASN A 146 12.22 33.96 -1.58
C ASN A 146 11.57 32.64 -1.20
N MET A 147 12.01 32.00 -0.11
CA MET A 147 11.45 30.71 0.33
C MET A 147 10.00 30.86 0.80
N GLN A 148 9.68 31.93 1.52
CA GLN A 148 8.30 32.26 1.87
C GLN A 148 7.44 32.49 0.63
N LYS A 149 7.95 33.26 -0.33
CA LYS A 149 7.23 33.60 -1.57
C LYS A 149 6.93 32.39 -2.45
N PHE A 150 7.92 31.49 -2.63
CA PHE A 150 7.83 30.41 -3.62
C PHE A 150 7.34 29.09 -3.04
N TYR A 151 7.55 28.83 -1.73
CA TYR A 151 7.28 27.55 -1.09
C TYR A 151 6.35 27.63 0.12
N ASP A 152 5.87 28.85 0.45
CA ASP A 152 5.11 29.10 1.68
C ASP A 152 5.82 28.51 2.93
N ALA A 153 7.16 28.59 2.90
CA ALA A 153 8.00 27.94 3.90
C ALA A 153 8.15 28.80 5.14
N GLN A 154 8.08 28.17 6.31
CA GLN A 154 8.50 28.82 7.56
C GLN A 154 10.01 28.65 7.73
N ILE A 155 10.71 29.77 7.99
CA ILE A 155 12.16 29.76 8.24
C ILE A 155 12.43 30.51 9.52
N ASP A 156 12.94 29.77 10.51
CA ASP A 156 13.21 30.28 11.84
C ASP A 156 14.66 29.99 12.27
N ALA A 157 15.20 30.90 13.09
CA ALA A 157 16.51 30.73 13.71
C ALA A 157 16.35 30.89 15.23
N PHE A 158 16.62 29.84 15.98
CA PHE A 158 16.55 29.80 17.44
C PHE A 158 17.58 28.81 18.00
N PRO A 159 17.97 28.92 19.28
CA PRO A 159 18.96 28.00 19.85
C PRO A 159 18.38 26.59 20.01
N PHE A 160 19.08 25.57 19.52
CA PHE A 160 18.69 24.17 19.67
C PHE A 160 19.00 23.61 21.08
N THR A 161 19.58 24.44 21.94
CA THR A 161 19.81 24.16 23.38
C THR A 161 18.58 24.45 24.25
N ASP A 162 17.53 25.03 23.72
CA ASP A 162 16.29 25.35 24.43
C ASP A 162 15.19 24.38 24.01
N ASP A 163 14.84 23.44 24.89
CA ASP A 163 13.82 22.39 24.64
C ASP A 163 12.43 22.95 24.33
N ARG A 164 12.11 24.18 24.75
CA ARG A 164 10.84 24.85 24.40
C ARG A 164 10.67 25.04 22.89
N ASN A 165 11.75 25.06 22.14
CA ASN A 165 11.71 25.19 20.69
C ASN A 165 11.21 23.93 19.98
N VAL A 166 11.24 22.76 20.62
CA VAL A 166 10.56 21.54 20.14
C VAL A 166 9.05 21.77 20.04
N ASP A 167 8.47 22.41 21.06
CA ASP A 167 7.02 22.73 21.07
C ASP A 167 6.65 23.73 19.98
N ILE A 168 7.52 24.69 19.67
CA ILE A 168 7.33 25.66 18.58
C ILE A 168 7.23 24.91 17.23
N ILE A 169 8.15 23.98 16.97
CA ILE A 169 8.18 23.17 15.76
C ILE A 169 6.94 22.25 15.69
N ASN A 170 6.61 21.58 16.80
CA ASN A 170 5.45 20.68 16.84
C ASN A 170 4.13 21.44 16.68
N ASN A 171 3.98 22.62 17.29
CA ASN A 171 2.81 23.49 17.10
C ASN A 171 2.69 23.99 15.66
N TRP A 172 3.82 24.33 15.02
CA TRP A 172 3.84 24.66 13.60
C TRP A 172 3.29 23.49 12.77
N CYS A 173 3.82 22.29 12.98
CA CYS A 173 3.40 21.08 12.26
C CYS A 173 1.89 20.80 12.46
N ASN A 174 1.43 20.82 13.71
CA ASN A 174 0.02 20.63 14.08
C ASN A 174 -0.90 21.64 13.36
N THR A 175 -0.54 22.92 13.38
CA THR A 175 -1.33 24.00 12.78
C THR A 175 -1.40 23.87 11.27
N HIS A 176 -0.27 23.62 10.59
CA HIS A 176 -0.22 23.56 9.13
C HIS A 176 -0.76 22.24 8.56
N THR A 177 -0.99 21.24 9.41
CA THR A 177 -1.61 19.97 9.02
C THR A 177 -3.04 19.80 9.55
N ASP A 178 -3.71 20.88 9.98
CA ASP A 178 -5.06 20.87 10.53
C ASP A 178 -5.25 19.80 11.65
N GLY A 179 -4.22 19.63 12.50
CA GLY A 179 -4.20 18.64 13.59
C GLY A 179 -3.96 17.19 13.17
N MET A 180 -3.68 16.94 11.90
CA MET A 180 -3.46 15.58 11.38
C MET A 180 -2.12 15.00 11.81
N ILE A 181 -1.12 15.87 11.95
CA ILE A 181 0.24 15.52 12.39
C ILE A 181 0.59 16.43 13.57
N PRO A 182 0.21 16.04 14.80
CA PRO A 182 0.37 16.89 15.97
C PRO A 182 1.82 17.03 16.45
N LYS A 183 2.68 16.11 16.04
CA LYS A 183 4.08 16.08 16.48
C LYS A 183 4.98 15.57 15.37
N ILE A 184 6.13 16.25 15.17
CA ILE A 184 7.14 15.89 14.16
C ILE A 184 8.53 15.65 14.78
N LEU A 185 8.81 16.20 15.97
CA LEU A 185 10.07 16.03 16.69
C LEU A 185 9.86 15.69 18.16
N ASP A 186 10.77 14.89 18.71
CA ASP A 186 10.86 14.59 20.14
C ASP A 186 11.86 15.50 20.87
N SER A 187 12.97 15.85 20.21
CA SER A 187 14.06 16.64 20.79
C SER A 187 14.82 17.40 19.70
N LEU A 188 15.64 18.37 20.12
CA LEU A 188 16.60 19.07 19.28
C LEU A 188 18.02 18.63 19.68
N ASP A 189 18.88 18.43 18.67
CA ASP A 189 20.32 18.21 18.91
C ASP A 189 21.04 19.57 18.99
N PRO A 190 21.65 19.93 20.14
CA PRO A 190 22.38 21.19 20.30
C PRO A 190 23.54 21.35 19.31
N TYR A 191 24.09 20.25 18.78
CA TYR A 191 25.21 20.25 17.83
C TYR A 191 24.77 20.31 16.36
N ALA A 192 23.50 20.16 16.08
CA ALA A 192 22.98 20.28 14.73
C ALA A 192 23.09 21.72 14.20
N ALA A 193 23.23 21.85 12.89
CA ALA A 193 23.29 23.14 12.21
C ALA A 193 21.91 23.59 11.68
N MET A 194 21.23 22.70 10.95
CA MET A 194 19.97 23.01 10.30
C MET A 194 19.09 21.77 10.20
N TYR A 195 17.79 21.94 10.46
CA TYR A 195 16.74 20.96 10.22
C TYR A 195 15.82 21.41 9.09
N LEU A 196 15.55 20.50 8.15
CA LEU A 196 14.51 20.65 7.15
C LEU A 196 13.39 19.67 7.47
N LEU A 197 12.22 20.20 7.73
CA LEU A 197 11.06 19.40 8.12
C LEU A 197 9.92 19.61 7.15
N ASN A 198 9.31 18.52 6.77
CA ASN A 198 8.15 18.51 5.90
C ASN A 198 7.05 17.66 6.53
N ALA A 199 5.85 18.24 6.60
CA ALA A 199 4.66 17.54 7.03
C ALA A 199 3.60 17.62 5.92
N VAL A 200 3.04 16.49 5.56
CA VAL A 200 2.11 16.41 4.43
C VAL A 200 0.93 15.48 4.72
N PHE A 201 -0.27 15.94 4.37
CA PHE A 201 -1.43 15.07 4.36
C PHE A 201 -2.36 15.35 3.17
N PHE A 202 -3.16 14.35 2.85
CA PHE A 202 -4.17 14.37 1.81
C PHE A 202 -5.55 14.03 2.37
N LYS A 203 -6.55 14.84 1.99
CA LYS A 203 -7.95 14.63 2.38
C LYS A 203 -8.84 14.89 1.18
N ALA A 204 -9.59 13.88 0.74
CA ALA A 204 -10.53 14.00 -0.36
C ALA A 204 -11.65 12.95 -0.25
N SER A 205 -12.82 13.24 -0.80
CA SER A 205 -13.90 12.27 -0.93
C SER A 205 -13.77 11.52 -2.25
N TRP A 206 -14.09 10.22 -2.26
CA TRP A 206 -14.24 9.48 -3.52
C TRP A 206 -15.34 10.13 -4.39
N THR A 207 -15.18 10.13 -5.70
CA THR A 207 -16.25 10.47 -6.64
C THR A 207 -17.40 9.47 -6.49
N ASP A 208 -17.08 8.17 -6.52
CA ASP A 208 -17.98 7.07 -6.22
C ASP A 208 -17.61 6.47 -4.87
N LYS A 209 -18.45 6.71 -3.85
CA LYS A 209 -18.19 6.29 -2.46
C LYS A 209 -18.52 4.83 -2.26
N PHE A 210 -17.77 4.18 -1.39
CA PHE A 210 -18.14 2.88 -0.86
C PHE A 210 -19.28 3.04 0.16
N ASP A 211 -20.21 2.07 0.20
CA ASP A 211 -21.23 2.02 1.24
C ASP A 211 -20.63 1.35 2.50
N PRO A 212 -20.63 2.02 3.66
CA PRO A 212 -20.14 1.41 4.91
C PRO A 212 -20.86 0.11 5.28
N ASN A 213 -22.12 -0.06 4.84
CA ASN A 213 -22.87 -1.28 5.06
C ASN A 213 -22.36 -2.47 4.22
N ASN A 214 -21.50 -2.24 3.23
CA ASN A 214 -20.86 -3.27 2.41
C ASN A 214 -19.41 -3.55 2.86
N THR A 215 -18.92 -2.88 3.91
CA THR A 215 -17.60 -3.17 4.49
C THR A 215 -17.72 -4.41 5.37
N ARG A 216 -16.91 -5.44 5.09
CA ARG A 216 -16.90 -6.72 5.81
C ARG A 216 -15.49 -7.09 6.22
N ASN A 217 -15.38 -7.93 7.23
CA ASN A 217 -14.14 -8.61 7.51
C ASN A 217 -13.89 -9.66 6.43
N ARG A 218 -12.71 -9.63 5.83
CA ARG A 218 -12.25 -10.55 4.78
C ARG A 218 -10.78 -10.86 4.98
N ILE A 219 -10.33 -11.91 4.32
CA ILE A 219 -8.95 -12.34 4.36
C ILE A 219 -8.07 -11.38 3.57
N PHE A 220 -6.95 -10.99 4.18
CA PHE A 220 -5.82 -10.32 3.55
C PHE A 220 -4.56 -11.16 3.79
N THR A 221 -3.86 -11.53 2.73
CA THR A 221 -2.65 -12.36 2.81
C THR A 221 -1.42 -11.47 2.62
N LYS A 222 -0.55 -11.41 3.63
CA LYS A 222 0.73 -10.68 3.56
C LYS A 222 1.72 -11.39 2.63
N GLN A 223 2.81 -10.71 2.28
CA GLN A 223 3.83 -11.26 1.39
C GLN A 223 4.57 -12.47 2.00
N ASP A 224 4.69 -12.55 3.32
CA ASP A 224 5.27 -13.67 4.06
C ASP A 224 4.30 -14.85 4.22
N GLY A 225 3.10 -14.78 3.66
CA GLY A 225 2.05 -15.79 3.77
C GLY A 225 1.18 -15.65 5.02
N THR A 226 1.47 -14.72 5.93
CA THR A 226 0.62 -14.44 7.10
C THR A 226 -0.77 -14.04 6.65
N ILE A 227 -1.78 -14.65 7.22
CA ILE A 227 -3.19 -14.40 6.93
C ILE A 227 -3.79 -13.51 8.00
N LEU A 228 -4.43 -12.44 7.57
CA LEU A 228 -5.06 -11.45 8.42
C LEU A 228 -6.56 -11.39 8.12
N GLU A 229 -7.36 -11.15 9.13
CA GLU A 229 -8.72 -10.66 8.98
C GLU A 229 -8.67 -9.13 8.90
N HIS A 230 -9.25 -8.55 7.85
CA HIS A 230 -9.19 -7.13 7.57
C HIS A 230 -10.55 -6.57 7.17
N LYS A 231 -10.85 -5.31 7.56
CA LYS A 231 -12.06 -4.62 7.09
C LYS A 231 -11.89 -4.22 5.64
N MET A 232 -12.57 -4.93 4.75
CA MET A 232 -12.56 -4.69 3.31
C MET A 232 -13.81 -3.93 2.89
N MET A 233 -13.62 -2.77 2.27
CA MET A 233 -14.66 -1.98 1.60
C MET A 233 -15.00 -2.63 0.28
N HIS A 234 -16.28 -2.61 -0.12
CA HIS A 234 -16.76 -3.23 -1.34
C HIS A 234 -17.69 -2.31 -2.14
N VAL A 235 -17.49 -2.25 -3.46
CA VAL A 235 -18.38 -1.55 -4.39
C VAL A 235 -18.23 -2.12 -5.81
N ALA A 236 -19.34 -2.22 -6.54
CA ALA A 236 -19.37 -2.61 -7.94
C ALA A 236 -19.77 -1.40 -8.80
N ILE A 237 -18.83 -0.85 -9.56
CA ILE A 237 -19.00 0.39 -10.34
C ILE A 237 -18.35 0.30 -11.73
N LYS A 238 -18.60 1.30 -12.57
CA LYS A 238 -17.81 1.55 -13.77
C LYS A 238 -16.54 2.30 -13.37
N ALA A 239 -15.39 1.68 -13.58
CA ALA A 239 -14.09 2.27 -13.27
C ALA A 239 -13.08 2.02 -14.38
N ALA A 240 -12.03 2.87 -14.45
CA ALA A 240 -10.91 2.58 -15.32
C ALA A 240 -10.08 1.45 -14.70
N TYR A 241 -9.91 0.39 -15.46
CA TYR A 241 -9.19 -0.82 -15.12
C TYR A 241 -8.23 -1.19 -16.23
N GLY A 242 -7.09 -1.74 -15.89
CA GLY A 242 -6.10 -2.31 -16.79
C GLY A 242 -5.38 -3.50 -16.16
N SER A 243 -4.67 -4.24 -16.99
CA SER A 243 -3.84 -5.36 -16.53
C SER A 243 -2.67 -5.55 -17.49
N ASN A 244 -1.48 -5.75 -16.95
CA ASN A 244 -0.29 -6.10 -17.71
C ASN A 244 0.35 -7.38 -17.15
N ASN A 245 1.60 -7.69 -17.48
CA ASN A 245 2.28 -8.90 -17.01
C ASN A 245 2.71 -8.88 -15.53
N LEU A 246 2.64 -7.71 -14.86
CA LEU A 246 3.06 -7.55 -13.46
C LEU A 246 1.87 -7.40 -12.50
N CYS A 247 0.87 -6.62 -12.90
CA CYS A 247 -0.20 -6.22 -11.98
C CYS A 247 -1.53 -5.94 -12.68
N LYS A 248 -2.59 -6.00 -11.89
CA LYS A 248 -3.89 -5.36 -12.18
C LYS A 248 -3.81 -3.90 -11.74
N MET A 249 -4.48 -3.01 -12.48
CA MET A 249 -4.48 -1.57 -12.25
C MET A 249 -5.90 -1.06 -12.11
N LEU A 250 -6.16 -0.24 -11.09
CA LEU A 250 -7.45 0.40 -10.83
C LEU A 250 -7.26 1.89 -10.63
N ARG A 251 -8.13 2.71 -11.22
CA ARG A 251 -8.20 4.15 -10.96
C ARG A 251 -9.46 4.49 -10.19
N LEU A 252 -9.29 5.14 -9.06
CA LEU A 252 -10.34 5.65 -8.18
C LEU A 252 -10.27 7.18 -8.13
N PRO A 253 -11.20 7.90 -8.79
CA PRO A 253 -11.21 9.36 -8.80
C PRO A 253 -11.71 9.94 -7.48
N TYR A 254 -11.17 11.11 -7.13
CA TYR A 254 -11.60 11.94 -6.01
C TYR A 254 -12.42 13.14 -6.50
N GLY A 255 -13.39 13.58 -5.69
CA GLY A 255 -14.15 14.80 -5.88
C GLY A 255 -14.73 14.97 -7.27
N ASN A 256 -14.27 15.98 -8.00
CA ASN A 256 -14.65 16.27 -9.38
C ASN A 256 -13.85 15.46 -10.43
N GLY A 257 -12.99 14.56 -10.01
CA GLY A 257 -12.14 13.73 -10.87
C GLY A 257 -10.80 14.37 -11.26
N SER A 258 -10.45 15.52 -10.71
CA SER A 258 -9.15 16.16 -10.98
C SER A 258 -7.98 15.40 -10.37
N TYR A 259 -8.21 14.74 -9.26
CA TYR A 259 -7.25 13.83 -8.62
C TYR A 259 -7.75 12.40 -8.65
N SER A 260 -6.85 11.45 -8.71
CA SER A 260 -7.19 10.03 -8.62
C SER A 260 -6.14 9.26 -7.82
N MET A 261 -6.59 8.25 -7.07
CA MET A 261 -5.74 7.18 -6.59
C MET A 261 -5.65 6.10 -7.67
N TYR A 262 -4.45 5.68 -8.00
CA TYR A 262 -4.18 4.50 -8.79
C TYR A 262 -3.67 3.40 -7.86
N VAL A 263 -4.25 2.21 -7.99
CA VAL A 263 -3.88 1.03 -7.19
C VAL A 263 -3.31 -0.02 -8.12
N LEU A 264 -2.09 -0.47 -7.84
CA LEU A 264 -1.36 -1.48 -8.59
C LEU A 264 -1.29 -2.75 -7.74
N LEU A 265 -2.09 -3.75 -8.10
CA LEU A 265 -2.17 -5.02 -7.37
C LEU A 265 -1.33 -6.08 -8.10
N PRO A 266 -0.23 -6.59 -7.52
CA PRO A 266 0.60 -7.60 -8.14
C PRO A 266 -0.23 -8.84 -8.54
N HIS A 267 0.12 -9.50 -9.65
CA HIS A 267 -0.43 -10.82 -9.97
C HIS A 267 0.06 -11.88 -8.97
N GLU A 268 -0.56 -13.04 -8.96
CA GLU A 268 -0.06 -14.20 -8.22
C GLU A 268 1.38 -14.53 -8.63
N GLY A 269 2.24 -14.78 -7.66
CA GLY A 269 3.67 -15.00 -7.88
C GLY A 269 4.49 -13.74 -8.16
N LYS A 270 3.87 -12.55 -8.16
CA LYS A 270 4.54 -11.24 -8.23
C LYS A 270 4.44 -10.52 -6.90
N THR A 271 5.37 -9.61 -6.66
CA THR A 271 5.48 -8.85 -5.40
C THR A 271 5.31 -7.34 -5.63
N VAL A 272 5.10 -6.61 -4.55
CA VAL A 272 5.17 -5.14 -4.53
C VAL A 272 6.54 -4.66 -5.03
N GLY A 273 7.62 -5.37 -4.64
CA GLY A 273 8.98 -5.07 -5.09
C GLY A 273 9.13 -5.15 -6.61
N ASP A 274 8.55 -6.17 -7.27
CA ASP A 274 8.60 -6.30 -8.74
C ASP A 274 7.96 -5.09 -9.43
N ILE A 275 6.84 -4.60 -8.90
CA ILE A 275 6.19 -3.39 -9.41
C ILE A 275 7.11 -2.18 -9.22
N ILE A 276 7.62 -1.96 -8.00
CA ILE A 276 8.44 -0.78 -7.66
C ILE A 276 9.70 -0.71 -8.51
N GLN A 277 10.37 -1.85 -8.73
CA GLN A 277 11.55 -1.91 -9.60
C GLN A 277 11.26 -1.54 -11.05
N SER A 278 10.06 -1.83 -11.52
CA SER A 278 9.66 -1.50 -12.90
C SER A 278 9.21 -0.04 -13.08
N LEU A 279 8.90 0.70 -11.98
CA LEU A 279 8.32 2.05 -12.10
C LEU A 279 9.28 3.05 -12.75
N SER A 280 8.75 3.79 -13.72
CA SER A 280 9.35 4.98 -14.32
C SER A 280 8.25 5.99 -14.67
N ALA A 281 8.60 7.27 -14.86
CA ALA A 281 7.65 8.29 -15.28
C ALA A 281 6.91 7.89 -16.56
N GLN A 282 7.65 7.34 -17.54
CA GLN A 282 7.10 6.87 -18.81
C GLN A 282 6.07 5.74 -18.61
N GLN A 283 6.38 4.74 -17.78
CA GLN A 283 5.45 3.64 -17.52
C GLN A 283 4.18 4.11 -16.81
N LEU A 284 4.31 4.97 -15.80
CA LEU A 284 3.16 5.52 -15.09
C LEU A 284 2.25 6.33 -16.04
N GLU A 285 2.84 7.11 -16.95
CA GLU A 285 2.09 7.85 -17.96
C GLU A 285 1.41 6.92 -18.97
N GLN A 286 2.10 5.88 -19.43
CA GLN A 286 1.55 4.86 -20.34
C GLN A 286 0.39 4.10 -19.69
N GLN A 287 0.54 3.65 -18.45
CA GLN A 287 -0.52 3.01 -17.67
C GLN A 287 -1.74 3.92 -17.57
N ARG A 288 -1.53 5.19 -17.23
CA ARG A 288 -2.58 6.17 -17.04
C ARG A 288 -3.34 6.51 -18.32
N THR A 289 -2.66 6.58 -19.47
CA THR A 289 -3.22 7.10 -20.73
C THR A 289 -3.57 6.03 -21.75
N GLN A 290 -2.96 4.86 -21.71
CA GLN A 290 -3.06 3.85 -22.77
C GLN A 290 -3.53 2.47 -22.28
N GLU A 291 -3.15 2.05 -21.06
CA GLU A 291 -3.39 0.69 -20.59
C GLU A 291 -4.72 0.51 -19.85
N MET A 292 -5.40 1.60 -19.47
CA MET A 292 -6.63 1.54 -18.69
C MET A 292 -7.85 1.95 -19.52
N THR A 293 -8.91 1.12 -19.48
CA THR A 293 -10.20 1.39 -20.12
C THR A 293 -11.35 1.23 -19.11
N ILE A 294 -12.54 1.74 -19.45
CA ILE A 294 -13.69 1.68 -18.55
C ILE A 294 -14.33 0.29 -18.60
N HIS A 295 -14.40 -0.35 -17.44
CA HIS A 295 -15.03 -1.64 -17.22
C HIS A 295 -16.08 -1.57 -16.12
N ASN A 296 -16.99 -2.55 -16.07
CA ASN A 296 -17.72 -2.83 -14.84
C ASN A 296 -16.75 -3.59 -13.92
N VAL A 297 -16.38 -3.00 -12.79
CA VAL A 297 -15.38 -3.55 -11.88
C VAL A 297 -16.04 -3.83 -10.53
N ASP A 298 -15.84 -5.04 -10.05
CA ASP A 298 -16.14 -5.45 -8.69
C ASP A 298 -14.91 -5.18 -7.82
N ILE A 299 -15.00 -4.17 -6.97
CA ILE A 299 -13.86 -3.60 -6.24
C ILE A 299 -13.96 -3.99 -4.78
N MET A 300 -12.91 -4.62 -4.27
CA MET A 300 -12.72 -4.86 -2.85
C MET A 300 -11.33 -4.36 -2.44
N MET A 301 -11.26 -3.49 -1.43
CA MET A 301 -9.98 -2.98 -0.93
C MET A 301 -10.05 -2.68 0.57
N PRO A 302 -8.92 -2.79 1.30
CA PRO A 302 -8.90 -2.55 2.72
C PRO A 302 -9.19 -1.09 3.07
N ARG A 303 -9.85 -0.88 4.22
CA ARG A 303 -9.78 0.40 4.94
C ARG A 303 -8.43 0.42 5.63
N PHE A 304 -7.65 1.49 5.48
CA PHE A 304 -6.33 1.55 6.08
C PHE A 304 -5.88 2.98 6.42
N THR A 305 -4.98 3.06 7.38
CA THR A 305 -4.20 4.25 7.72
C THR A 305 -2.72 3.92 7.57
N THR A 306 -1.96 4.80 6.95
CA THR A 306 -0.51 4.73 6.96
C THR A 306 0.03 6.07 7.43
N GLU A 307 0.83 6.03 8.48
CA GLU A 307 1.56 7.19 9.01
C GLU A 307 3.00 6.77 9.23
N ASN A 308 3.93 7.57 8.74
CA ASN A 308 5.35 7.30 8.95
C ASN A 308 6.21 8.55 8.87
N GLU A 309 7.39 8.42 9.42
CA GLU A 309 8.49 9.36 9.33
C GLU A 309 9.59 8.76 8.44
N ILE A 310 10.16 9.59 7.58
CA ILE A 310 11.24 9.21 6.67
C ILE A 310 12.38 10.21 6.86
N GLY A 311 13.51 9.75 7.39
CA GLY A 311 14.79 10.46 7.34
C GLY A 311 15.32 10.41 5.91
N LEU A 312 15.60 11.57 5.35
CA LEU A 312 15.93 11.70 3.92
C LEU A 312 17.45 11.80 3.68
N GLU A 313 18.27 11.98 4.71
CA GLU A 313 19.71 12.23 4.57
C GLU A 313 20.42 11.07 3.87
N GLN A 314 20.22 9.84 4.37
CA GLN A 314 20.82 8.64 3.82
C GLN A 314 20.22 8.30 2.43
N VAL A 315 18.92 8.48 2.28
CA VAL A 315 18.21 8.24 1.01
C VAL A 315 18.77 9.13 -0.09
N LEU A 316 18.81 10.43 0.13
CA LEU A 316 19.26 11.42 -0.85
C LEU A 316 20.78 11.38 -1.08
N SER A 317 21.56 11.01 -0.03
CA SER A 317 22.99 10.75 -0.19
C SER A 317 23.26 9.59 -1.14
N SER A 318 22.51 8.48 -1.00
CA SER A 318 22.63 7.33 -1.90
C SER A 318 22.13 7.62 -3.32
N MET A 319 21.22 8.58 -3.48
CA MET A 319 20.76 9.07 -4.78
C MET A 319 21.74 10.03 -5.47
N GLY A 320 22.81 10.50 -4.77
CA GLY A 320 23.89 11.28 -5.38
C GLY A 320 24.09 12.70 -4.82
N MET A 321 23.50 13.06 -3.64
CA MET A 321 23.73 14.39 -3.04
C MET A 321 24.29 14.34 -1.60
N PRO A 322 25.41 13.61 -1.35
CA PRO A 322 25.98 13.51 -0.01
C PRO A 322 26.56 14.82 0.53
N LEU A 323 26.94 15.76 -0.34
CA LEU A 323 27.60 16.99 0.11
C LEU A 323 26.68 17.89 0.94
N ALA A 324 25.39 17.90 0.68
CA ALA A 324 24.44 18.71 1.45
C ALA A 324 24.42 18.37 2.95
N PHE A 325 24.75 17.12 3.27
CA PHE A 325 24.77 16.56 4.64
C PHE A 325 26.16 16.50 5.26
N ASN A 326 27.20 16.92 4.54
CA ASN A 326 28.58 16.86 5.02
C ASN A 326 28.96 18.19 5.70
N PRO A 327 29.28 18.19 7.01
CA PRO A 327 29.60 19.40 7.75
C PRO A 327 30.89 20.13 7.30
N LEU A 328 31.78 19.42 6.56
CA LEU A 328 33.06 19.99 6.10
C LEU A 328 33.05 20.38 4.61
N ALA A 329 31.99 20.05 3.86
CA ALA A 329 32.00 20.23 2.42
C ALA A 329 30.71 20.85 1.84
N ALA A 330 29.65 20.97 2.64
CA ALA A 330 28.41 21.62 2.21
C ALA A 330 28.61 23.09 1.89
N GLN A 331 28.00 23.58 0.81
CA GLN A 331 28.15 24.95 0.30
C GLN A 331 26.77 25.63 0.25
N PHE A 332 26.39 26.34 1.32
CA PHE A 332 25.12 27.06 1.46
C PHE A 332 25.31 28.57 1.68
N SER A 333 26.31 29.16 1.05
CA SER A 333 26.64 30.59 1.17
C SER A 333 25.54 31.56 0.72
N LYS A 334 24.54 31.07 -0.04
CA LYS A 334 23.35 31.86 -0.41
C LYS A 334 22.25 31.82 0.66
N MET A 335 22.37 30.97 1.69
CA MET A 335 21.47 30.92 2.84
C MET A 335 21.97 31.75 4.02
N ILE A 336 23.26 31.64 4.34
CA ILE A 336 23.91 32.33 5.47
C ILE A 336 25.20 33.00 5.01
N LYS A 337 25.70 33.93 5.84
CA LYS A 337 27.00 34.60 5.64
C LYS A 337 28.04 34.05 6.59
N ASP A 338 29.25 33.90 6.07
CA ASP A 338 30.52 33.74 6.78
C ASP A 338 30.67 32.47 7.65
N GLU A 339 29.88 31.43 7.45
CA GLU A 339 29.89 30.22 8.27
C GLU A 339 29.65 28.96 7.41
N GLU A 340 30.11 27.80 7.88
CA GLU A 340 29.86 26.51 7.29
C GLU A 340 28.49 26.00 7.78
N LEU A 341 27.51 25.87 6.87
CA LEU A 341 26.18 25.34 7.14
C LEU A 341 25.99 24.02 6.41
N TRP A 342 25.42 23.04 7.09
CA TRP A 342 25.02 21.76 6.49
C TRP A 342 23.64 21.34 6.98
N VAL A 343 23.00 20.42 6.27
CA VAL A 343 21.75 19.80 6.68
C VAL A 343 22.05 18.70 7.69
N SER A 344 21.71 18.91 8.95
CA SER A 344 21.90 17.92 10.01
C SER A 344 20.76 16.93 10.10
N MET A 345 19.54 17.37 9.70
CA MET A 345 18.34 16.53 9.63
C MET A 345 17.45 16.99 8.47
N MET A 346 16.95 16.05 7.70
CA MET A 346 15.93 16.27 6.68
C MET A 346 14.88 15.17 6.78
N MET A 347 13.67 15.53 7.19
CA MET A 347 12.63 14.55 7.49
C MET A 347 11.32 14.91 6.82
N GLN A 348 10.63 13.89 6.30
CA GLN A 348 9.24 13.97 5.89
C GLN A 348 8.37 13.13 6.81
N LYS A 349 7.30 13.72 7.35
CA LYS A 349 6.22 13.01 8.01
C LYS A 349 4.97 13.07 7.14
N ALA A 350 4.45 11.90 6.80
CA ALA A 350 3.30 11.77 5.92
C ALA A 350 2.23 10.87 6.53
N LYS A 351 0.95 11.21 6.27
CA LYS A 351 -0.20 10.44 6.72
C LYS A 351 -1.28 10.35 5.67
N ILE A 352 -1.86 9.16 5.52
CA ILE A 352 -3.05 8.89 4.72
C ILE A 352 -4.03 8.02 5.50
N GLU A 353 -5.31 8.34 5.44
CA GLU A 353 -6.41 7.51 5.96
C GLU A 353 -7.38 7.22 4.81
N VAL A 354 -7.50 5.96 4.42
CA VAL A 354 -8.40 5.49 3.36
C VAL A 354 -9.59 4.78 3.94
N ASN A 355 -10.79 5.25 3.65
CA ASN A 355 -12.06 4.70 4.12
C ASN A 355 -13.17 4.84 3.06
N GLU A 356 -14.39 4.44 3.37
CA GLU A 356 -15.53 4.40 2.45
C GLU A 356 -15.92 5.76 1.87
N LYS A 357 -15.65 6.84 2.59
CA LYS A 357 -15.96 8.21 2.14
C LYS A 357 -14.90 8.79 1.23
N GLY A 358 -13.69 8.25 1.31
CA GLY A 358 -12.53 8.77 0.62
C GLY A 358 -11.28 8.67 1.49
N THR A 359 -10.34 9.55 1.23
CA THR A 359 -9.22 9.80 2.13
C THR A 359 -9.63 10.92 3.08
N LYS A 360 -9.86 10.58 4.34
CA LYS A 360 -10.42 11.36 5.46
C LYS A 360 -11.48 12.43 5.08
N ALA A 361 -12.71 12.00 4.91
CA ALA A 361 -13.85 12.90 4.72
C ALA A 361 -14.87 12.79 5.87
N SER A 362 -15.17 13.91 6.53
CA SER A 362 -16.29 14.05 7.45
C SER A 362 -17.40 14.85 6.75
N ALA A 363 -18.36 14.17 6.14
CA ALA A 363 -19.69 14.72 5.84
C ALA A 363 -20.65 13.60 5.43
N VAL A 364 -21.83 13.59 6.02
CA VAL A 364 -22.91 12.68 5.72
C VAL A 364 -23.55 13.09 4.39
N THR A 365 -23.42 12.26 3.36
CA THR A 365 -24.32 12.32 2.20
C THR A 365 -24.76 10.90 1.92
N ILE A 366 -26.07 10.66 2.07
CA ILE A 366 -26.70 9.38 1.82
C ILE A 366 -26.66 9.13 0.31
N ALA A 367 -25.83 8.20 -0.14
CA ALA A 367 -25.93 7.68 -1.48
C ALA A 367 -27.19 6.82 -1.58
N LYS A 368 -28.09 7.13 -2.52
CA LYS A 368 -29.22 6.29 -2.85
C LYS A 368 -28.68 4.97 -3.42
N GLY A 369 -28.72 3.93 -2.62
CA GLY A 369 -28.48 2.57 -3.07
C GLY A 369 -29.46 2.19 -4.15
N VAL A 370 -28.99 1.91 -5.37
CA VAL A 370 -29.79 1.25 -6.38
C VAL A 370 -29.75 -0.24 -6.08
N THR A 371 -30.68 -0.70 -5.26
CA THR A 371 -31.01 -2.12 -5.19
C THR A 371 -31.67 -2.49 -6.51
N LYS A 372 -30.90 -3.01 -7.48
CA LYS A 372 -31.49 -3.72 -8.61
C LYS A 372 -31.91 -5.11 -8.16
N SER A 373 -33.22 -5.28 -7.97
CA SER A 373 -33.84 -6.59 -7.94
C SER A 373 -33.56 -7.32 -9.27
N PHE A 374 -33.06 -8.54 -9.17
CA PHE A 374 -32.80 -9.43 -10.29
C PHE A 374 -34.14 -9.87 -10.93
N THR A 375 -34.51 -9.23 -12.01
CA THR A 375 -35.42 -9.82 -13.01
C THR A 375 -34.61 -10.11 -14.26
N GLY A 376 -34.64 -11.35 -14.70
CA GLY A 376 -33.78 -11.96 -15.72
C GLY A 376 -33.57 -11.15 -17.00
N GLY A 377 -32.30 -10.98 -17.37
CA GLY A 377 -31.90 -10.39 -18.65
C GLY A 377 -30.43 -9.92 -18.58
N ASN A 378 -29.55 -10.52 -19.38
CA ASN A 378 -28.13 -10.21 -19.59
C ASN A 378 -27.30 -10.03 -18.30
N ARG A 379 -26.58 -11.07 -17.89
CA ARG A 379 -25.58 -10.99 -16.81
C ARG A 379 -24.50 -9.99 -17.22
N THR A 380 -24.48 -8.82 -16.60
CA THR A 380 -23.37 -7.87 -16.71
C THR A 380 -22.13 -8.56 -16.14
N SER A 381 -21.13 -8.81 -16.97
CA SER A 381 -19.84 -9.37 -16.51
C SER A 381 -19.05 -8.27 -15.80
N TYR A 382 -18.58 -8.56 -14.59
CA TYR A 382 -17.68 -7.69 -13.82
C TYR A 382 -16.26 -8.25 -13.87
N VAL A 383 -15.30 -7.35 -13.94
CA VAL A 383 -13.88 -7.67 -13.71
C VAL A 383 -13.60 -7.52 -12.21
N GLU A 384 -12.96 -8.51 -11.62
CA GLU A 384 -12.62 -8.48 -10.19
C GLU A 384 -11.33 -7.72 -9.94
N PHE A 385 -11.40 -6.75 -9.03
CA PHE A 385 -10.24 -6.07 -8.45
C PHE A 385 -10.31 -6.18 -6.93
N HIS A 386 -9.82 -7.29 -6.39
CA HIS A 386 -9.83 -7.59 -4.96
C HIS A 386 -8.41 -7.41 -4.40
N ALA A 387 -8.15 -6.30 -3.72
CA ALA A 387 -6.87 -5.98 -3.09
C ALA A 387 -6.72 -6.71 -1.75
N THR A 388 -6.69 -8.03 -1.81
CA THR A 388 -6.59 -8.96 -0.66
C THR A 388 -5.14 -9.36 -0.33
N ARG A 389 -4.16 -8.66 -0.90
CA ARG A 389 -2.71 -8.84 -0.69
C ARG A 389 -1.99 -7.50 -0.87
N PRO A 390 -0.69 -7.39 -0.53
CA PRO A 390 0.08 -6.17 -0.65
C PRO A 390 -0.03 -5.51 -2.03
N PHE A 391 -0.15 -4.18 -2.05
CA PHE A 391 -0.27 -3.40 -3.27
C PHE A 391 0.49 -2.06 -3.18
N VAL A 392 0.80 -1.51 -4.34
CA VAL A 392 1.31 -0.13 -4.50
C VAL A 392 0.14 0.79 -4.80
N TYR A 393 0.19 2.02 -4.30
CA TYR A 393 -0.75 3.06 -4.70
C TYR A 393 -0.04 4.40 -4.91
N TYR A 394 -0.62 5.25 -5.77
CA TYR A 394 -0.17 6.61 -5.92
C TYR A 394 -1.33 7.55 -6.21
N ILE A 395 -1.20 8.81 -5.79
CA ILE A 395 -2.21 9.87 -5.99
C ILE A 395 -1.62 10.91 -6.94
N VAL A 396 -2.37 11.22 -8.00
CA VAL A 396 -1.90 12.07 -9.10
C VAL A 396 -2.93 13.14 -9.46
N ASP A 397 -2.46 14.32 -9.85
CA ASP A 397 -3.23 15.31 -10.61
C ASP A 397 -3.40 14.81 -12.04
N ASN A 398 -4.63 14.46 -12.43
CA ASN A 398 -4.95 13.86 -13.72
C ASN A 398 -4.62 14.78 -14.91
N SER A 399 -4.58 16.10 -14.70
CA SER A 399 -4.33 17.08 -15.77
C SER A 399 -2.85 17.28 -16.07
N SER A 400 -1.99 17.22 -15.06
CA SER A 400 -0.54 17.41 -15.21
C SER A 400 0.26 16.11 -15.17
N GLY A 401 -0.31 15.03 -14.61
CA GLY A 401 0.41 13.82 -14.30
C GLY A 401 1.32 13.92 -13.07
N THR A 402 1.32 15.06 -12.35
CA THR A 402 2.15 15.24 -11.15
C THR A 402 1.74 14.30 -10.04
N ILE A 403 2.69 13.54 -9.51
CA ILE A 403 2.48 12.60 -8.41
C ILE A 403 2.60 13.34 -7.08
N TYR A 404 1.52 13.34 -6.30
CA TYR A 404 1.48 13.96 -4.98
C TYR A 404 1.85 12.99 -3.86
N PHE A 405 1.43 11.74 -3.97
CA PHE A 405 1.73 10.69 -2.98
C PHE A 405 2.01 9.36 -3.67
N MET A 406 2.91 8.60 -3.06
CA MET A 406 3.17 7.20 -3.40
C MET A 406 3.26 6.40 -2.10
N GLY A 407 2.79 5.16 -2.13
CA GLY A 407 2.85 4.29 -0.96
C GLY A 407 2.64 2.83 -1.28
N THR A 408 2.88 2.02 -0.28
CA THR A 408 2.58 0.59 -0.23
C THR A 408 1.63 0.32 0.92
N TYR A 409 0.77 -0.67 0.77
CA TYR A 409 0.01 -1.22 1.87
C TYR A 409 0.24 -2.74 1.95
N CYS A 410 0.66 -3.22 3.12
CA CYS A 410 1.10 -4.60 3.34
C CYS A 410 0.30 -5.33 4.43
N GLY A 411 -0.74 -4.69 5.00
CA GLY A 411 -1.69 -5.34 5.91
C GLY A 411 -1.42 -5.14 7.41
N GLU A 412 -0.79 -4.04 7.83
CA GLU A 412 -0.41 -3.82 9.23
C GLU A 412 -1.61 -3.66 10.19
N GLU A 413 -2.77 -3.19 9.71
CA GLU A 413 -3.99 -3.00 10.52
C GLU A 413 -4.88 -4.27 10.61
N GLY A 414 -4.51 -5.34 9.92
CA GLY A 414 -5.25 -6.59 9.97
C GLY A 414 -4.99 -7.35 11.28
N VAL A 415 -5.99 -8.12 11.71
CA VAL A 415 -5.85 -9.03 12.86
C VAL A 415 -5.38 -10.38 12.35
N ALA A 416 -4.25 -10.87 12.87
CA ALA A 416 -3.72 -12.16 12.47
C ALA A 416 -4.72 -13.29 12.77
N ILE A 417 -4.98 -14.13 11.77
CA ILE A 417 -5.74 -15.35 11.97
C ILE A 417 -4.76 -16.40 12.51
N PRO A 418 -4.93 -16.89 13.73
CA PRO A 418 -4.03 -17.89 14.27
C PRO A 418 -4.02 -19.14 13.39
N THR A 419 -2.84 -19.61 13.03
CA THR A 419 -2.62 -20.91 12.39
C THR A 419 -2.47 -22.00 13.43
N GLU A 420 -2.26 -21.63 14.69
CA GLU A 420 -2.21 -22.51 15.83
C GLU A 420 -3.30 -22.14 16.83
N LEU A 421 -3.98 -23.12 17.37
CA LEU A 421 -4.97 -22.97 18.43
C LEU A 421 -4.54 -23.84 19.62
N THR A 422 -4.28 -23.20 20.77
CA THR A 422 -4.04 -23.93 22.02
C THR A 422 -5.34 -24.08 22.79
N LEU A 423 -5.71 -25.30 23.16
CA LEU A 423 -6.90 -25.63 23.94
C LEU A 423 -6.51 -25.82 25.40
N ASP A 424 -6.47 -24.74 26.17
CA ASP A 424 -6.15 -24.81 27.61
C ASP A 424 -7.26 -25.49 28.46
N SER A 425 -8.45 -25.63 27.87
CA SER A 425 -9.59 -26.31 28.51
C SER A 425 -9.49 -27.82 28.54
N ILE A 426 -8.48 -28.38 27.91
CA ILE A 426 -8.22 -29.85 27.88
C ILE A 426 -7.03 -30.12 28.81
N GLY A 427 -7.26 -30.93 29.84
CA GLY A 427 -6.22 -31.33 30.79
C GLY A 427 -5.26 -32.35 30.19
N SER A 428 -4.11 -32.58 30.87
CA SER A 428 -3.15 -33.62 30.49
C SER A 428 -3.73 -35.02 30.57
N ASP A 429 -4.77 -35.21 31.41
CA ASP A 429 -5.42 -36.47 31.68
C ASP A 429 -6.65 -36.70 30.79
N ASP A 430 -6.96 -35.79 29.90
CA ASP A 430 -8.08 -35.88 28.96
C ASP A 430 -7.63 -36.61 27.66
N ALA A 431 -8.47 -37.50 27.17
CA ALA A 431 -8.30 -38.11 25.85
C ALA A 431 -8.83 -37.16 24.76
N VAL A 432 -8.06 -36.95 23.68
CA VAL A 432 -8.41 -35.99 22.63
C VAL A 432 -8.18 -36.56 21.25
N GLU A 433 -9.14 -36.30 20.36
CA GLU A 433 -9.04 -36.59 18.92
C GLU A 433 -9.39 -35.32 18.09
N VAL A 434 -8.53 -34.96 17.15
CA VAL A 434 -8.76 -33.86 16.22
C VAL A 434 -9.33 -34.41 14.91
N LEU A 435 -10.52 -33.94 14.53
CA LEU A 435 -11.18 -34.33 13.28
C LEU A 435 -10.65 -33.51 12.09
N PRO A 436 -10.69 -34.09 10.87
CA PRO A 436 -10.43 -33.32 9.64
C PRO A 436 -11.36 -32.11 9.51
N GLU A 437 -10.88 -31.06 8.89
CA GLU A 437 -11.67 -29.86 8.64
C GLU A 437 -12.85 -30.12 7.69
N VAL A 438 -14.02 -29.60 8.05
CA VAL A 438 -15.22 -29.67 7.22
C VAL A 438 -15.39 -28.33 6.49
N LEU A 439 -15.37 -28.35 5.15
CA LEU A 439 -15.53 -27.17 4.31
C LEU A 439 -16.98 -27.06 3.85
N ILE A 440 -17.67 -25.98 4.22
CA ILE A 440 -19.05 -25.69 3.85
C ILE A 440 -19.06 -24.48 2.91
N LYS A 441 -19.51 -24.70 1.66
CA LYS A 441 -19.64 -23.64 0.66
C LYS A 441 -21.03 -23.05 0.67
N GLY A 442 -21.12 -21.72 0.68
CA GLY A 442 -22.34 -20.98 0.40
C GLY A 442 -22.76 -21.17 -1.07
N TYR A 443 -24.06 -21.15 -1.31
CA TYR A 443 -24.60 -21.25 -2.68
C TYR A 443 -24.58 -19.86 -3.30
N SER A 444 -23.49 -19.49 -3.99
CA SER A 444 -23.54 -18.38 -4.94
C SER A 444 -23.06 -18.87 -6.31
N GLY A 445 -23.81 -18.57 -7.35
CA GLY A 445 -23.41 -18.85 -8.73
C GLY A 445 -22.26 -17.98 -9.24
N MET A 446 -21.53 -17.34 -8.35
CA MET A 446 -20.28 -16.62 -8.59
C MET A 446 -19.11 -17.53 -8.19
N LYS A 447 -18.16 -17.69 -9.11
CA LYS A 447 -16.87 -18.29 -8.79
C LYS A 447 -16.14 -17.36 -7.83
N GLY A 448 -16.30 -17.60 -6.53
CA GLY A 448 -15.44 -16.99 -5.52
C GLY A 448 -14.01 -17.46 -5.75
N SER A 449 -13.04 -16.57 -5.59
CA SER A 449 -11.64 -16.95 -5.51
C SER A 449 -11.51 -18.06 -4.47
N ASN A 450 -10.84 -19.16 -4.81
CA ASN A 450 -10.55 -20.26 -3.88
C ASN A 450 -9.54 -19.76 -2.84
N ILE A 451 -10.00 -19.02 -1.84
CA ILE A 451 -9.19 -18.65 -0.69
C ILE A 451 -9.30 -19.82 0.28
N SER A 452 -8.30 -20.70 0.31
CA SER A 452 -8.16 -21.68 1.37
C SER A 452 -7.50 -21.01 2.56
N LEU A 453 -8.09 -21.16 3.76
CA LEU A 453 -7.40 -20.84 4.99
C LEU A 453 -6.22 -21.81 5.18
N PRO A 454 -5.11 -21.40 5.82
CA PRO A 454 -4.00 -22.28 6.10
C PRO A 454 -4.46 -23.45 6.98
N GLU A 455 -3.75 -24.56 6.88
CA GLU A 455 -3.97 -25.70 7.77
C GLU A 455 -3.81 -25.26 9.22
N LEU A 456 -4.79 -25.62 10.07
CA LEU A 456 -4.81 -25.22 11.47
C LEU A 456 -4.15 -26.31 12.32
N THR A 457 -3.08 -25.96 13.00
CA THR A 457 -2.48 -26.80 14.03
C THR A 457 -3.24 -26.59 15.34
N ILE A 458 -3.77 -27.65 15.91
CA ILE A 458 -4.47 -27.62 17.20
C ILE A 458 -3.57 -28.24 18.26
N ASN A 459 -3.09 -27.41 19.17
CA ASN A 459 -2.28 -27.82 20.32
C ASN A 459 -3.17 -28.03 21.54
N HIS A 460 -3.03 -29.16 22.21
CA HIS A 460 -3.75 -29.51 23.44
C HIS A 460 -2.83 -30.27 24.39
N ARG A 461 -3.22 -30.34 25.67
CA ARG A 461 -2.45 -31.05 26.70
C ARG A 461 -2.83 -32.53 26.81
N GLY A 462 -3.98 -32.91 26.25
CA GLY A 462 -4.51 -34.28 26.32
C GLY A 462 -3.73 -35.28 25.48
N TYR A 463 -4.05 -36.55 25.63
CA TYR A 463 -3.42 -37.67 24.95
C TYR A 463 -4.33 -38.33 23.89
N SER A 464 -3.75 -38.99 22.89
CA SER A 464 -4.49 -39.81 21.93
C SER A 464 -4.78 -41.20 22.50
N VAL A 465 -5.98 -41.69 22.23
CA VAL A 465 -6.43 -43.01 22.72
C VAL A 465 -5.96 -44.14 21.80
N GLU A 466 -5.83 -45.38 22.37
CA GLU A 466 -5.48 -46.55 21.58
C GLU A 466 -6.61 -46.97 20.63
N GLN A 467 -7.85 -46.89 21.11
CA GLN A 467 -9.05 -47.10 20.29
C GLN A 467 -9.95 -45.90 20.34
N LYS A 468 -10.06 -45.20 19.19
CA LYS A 468 -10.94 -44.02 19.07
C LYS A 468 -12.41 -44.39 19.17
N PRO A 469 -13.25 -43.54 19.76
CA PRO A 469 -14.70 -43.64 19.57
C PRO A 469 -15.03 -43.68 18.08
N GLN A 470 -15.86 -44.65 17.68
CA GLN A 470 -16.21 -44.83 16.27
C GLN A 470 -17.65 -44.43 15.99
N PHE A 471 -17.83 -43.49 15.06
CA PHE A 471 -19.14 -43.18 14.50
C PHE A 471 -19.69 -44.38 13.71
N PRO A 472 -21.01 -44.65 13.70
CA PRO A 472 -21.59 -45.74 12.91
C PRO A 472 -21.22 -45.65 11.43
N GLY A 473 -20.40 -46.58 10.96
CA GLY A 473 -19.83 -46.58 9.61
C GLY A 473 -18.43 -45.95 9.50
N GLY A 474 -17.80 -45.57 10.62
CA GLY A 474 -16.43 -45.07 10.73
C GLY A 474 -16.29 -43.58 10.35
N ASP A 475 -15.03 -43.10 10.28
CA ASP A 475 -14.69 -41.69 10.07
C ASP A 475 -15.23 -41.15 8.74
N ALA A 476 -15.19 -41.97 7.68
CA ALA A 476 -15.74 -41.59 6.38
C ALA A 476 -17.26 -41.31 6.43
N ALA A 477 -18.00 -42.10 7.24
CA ALA A 477 -19.43 -41.90 7.44
C ALA A 477 -19.71 -40.66 8.30
N LEU A 478 -18.88 -40.38 9.31
CA LEU A 478 -18.94 -39.16 10.10
C LEU A 478 -18.74 -37.91 9.20
N MET A 479 -17.69 -37.91 8.40
CA MET A 479 -17.41 -36.77 7.49
C MET A 479 -18.53 -36.58 6.49
N LYS A 480 -19.04 -37.67 5.90
CA LYS A 480 -20.20 -37.61 5.00
C LYS A 480 -21.46 -37.09 5.69
N TYR A 481 -21.70 -37.49 6.95
CA TYR A 481 -22.81 -36.97 7.74
C TYR A 481 -22.67 -35.46 7.98
N LEU A 482 -21.50 -34.98 8.42
CA LEU A 482 -21.23 -33.58 8.68
C LEU A 482 -21.43 -32.76 7.42
N LEU A 483 -20.82 -33.14 6.28
CA LEU A 483 -20.96 -32.47 5.00
C LEU A 483 -22.40 -32.42 4.47
N SER A 484 -23.24 -33.41 4.81
CA SER A 484 -24.64 -33.47 4.34
C SER A 484 -25.64 -32.76 5.27
N HIS A 485 -25.27 -32.44 6.51
CA HIS A 485 -26.16 -31.90 7.53
C HIS A 485 -25.79 -30.50 7.99
N ILE A 486 -24.55 -30.05 7.79
CA ILE A 486 -24.18 -28.65 8.01
C ILE A 486 -24.62 -27.82 6.81
N ASN A 487 -25.47 -26.84 7.05
CA ASN A 487 -25.94 -25.93 6.02
C ASN A 487 -25.34 -24.54 6.28
N TYR A 488 -25.09 -23.80 5.20
CA TYR A 488 -24.73 -22.40 5.35
C TYR A 488 -25.98 -21.64 5.84
N PRO A 489 -25.94 -20.98 7.02
CA PRO A 489 -27.09 -20.30 7.54
C PRO A 489 -27.53 -19.14 6.64
N PRO A 490 -28.82 -19.01 6.23
CA PRO A 490 -29.26 -17.96 5.32
C PRO A 490 -28.88 -16.55 5.79
N LYS A 491 -29.02 -16.27 7.09
CA LYS A 491 -28.64 -14.96 7.65
C LYS A 491 -27.13 -14.71 7.66
N ALA A 492 -26.31 -15.73 7.76
CA ALA A 492 -24.87 -15.58 7.59
C ALA A 492 -24.53 -15.34 6.12
N PHE A 493 -25.18 -16.08 5.22
CA PHE A 493 -25.04 -15.90 3.77
C PHE A 493 -25.49 -14.50 3.31
N GLU A 494 -26.66 -14.04 3.72
CA GLU A 494 -27.21 -12.70 3.40
C GLU A 494 -26.32 -11.54 3.92
N ASN A 495 -25.56 -11.79 4.96
CA ASN A 495 -24.63 -10.82 5.56
C ASN A 495 -23.18 -11.09 5.21
N ASP A 496 -22.92 -11.95 4.23
CA ASP A 496 -21.56 -12.31 3.76
C ASP A 496 -20.61 -12.68 4.89
N ILE A 497 -21.10 -13.44 5.90
CA ILE A 497 -20.30 -13.84 7.06
C ILE A 497 -19.65 -15.19 6.77
N GLU A 498 -18.35 -15.23 6.64
CA GLU A 498 -17.55 -16.45 6.41
C GLU A 498 -16.50 -16.61 7.49
N GLY A 499 -15.93 -17.81 7.64
CA GLY A 499 -14.83 -18.07 8.55
C GLY A 499 -14.87 -19.46 9.17
N ARG A 500 -13.85 -19.76 10.00
CA ARG A 500 -13.60 -21.06 10.62
C ARG A 500 -14.10 -21.07 12.07
N VAL A 501 -15.19 -21.80 12.32
CA VAL A 501 -15.70 -22.12 13.64
C VAL A 501 -15.02 -23.39 14.15
N ILE A 502 -14.59 -23.43 15.41
CA ILE A 502 -14.04 -24.63 16.02
C ILE A 502 -14.93 -25.07 17.17
N VAL A 503 -15.47 -26.28 17.04
CA VAL A 503 -16.35 -26.89 18.04
C VAL A 503 -15.61 -28.00 18.75
N GLN A 504 -15.68 -28.02 20.07
CA GLN A 504 -15.22 -29.11 20.93
C GLN A 504 -16.43 -29.84 21.51
N PHE A 505 -16.41 -31.16 21.51
CA PHE A 505 -17.48 -31.96 22.09
C PHE A 505 -16.95 -33.26 22.72
N LEU A 506 -17.63 -33.70 23.76
CA LEU A 506 -17.27 -34.91 24.51
C LEU A 506 -18.08 -36.09 24.00
N VAL A 507 -17.42 -37.22 23.78
CA VAL A 507 -18.05 -38.54 23.59
C VAL A 507 -17.94 -39.33 24.88
N ASP A 508 -19.09 -39.63 25.49
CA ASP A 508 -19.21 -40.32 26.76
C ASP A 508 -18.75 -41.79 26.66
N LYS A 509 -17.91 -42.21 27.58
CA LYS A 509 -17.28 -43.55 27.62
C LYS A 509 -18.23 -44.72 27.78
N THR A 510 -19.44 -44.48 28.32
CA THR A 510 -20.40 -45.53 28.62
C THR A 510 -21.44 -45.67 27.53
N THR A 511 -21.95 -44.55 27.04
CA THR A 511 -23.09 -44.50 26.12
C THR A 511 -22.69 -44.20 24.68
N GLY A 512 -21.48 -43.71 24.46
CA GLY A 512 -21.04 -43.18 23.18
C GLY A 512 -21.81 -41.93 22.69
N LYS A 513 -22.63 -41.30 23.56
CA LYS A 513 -23.39 -40.11 23.23
C LYS A 513 -22.50 -38.88 23.23
N VAL A 514 -22.84 -37.92 22.34
CA VAL A 514 -22.28 -36.58 22.41
C VAL A 514 -22.85 -35.87 23.65
N GLY A 515 -21.96 -35.53 24.56
CA GLY A 515 -22.25 -34.82 25.79
C GLY A 515 -22.09 -33.31 25.67
N GLU A 516 -21.12 -32.76 26.43
CA GLU A 516 -20.81 -31.32 26.37
C GLU A 516 -20.37 -30.90 24.97
N VAL A 517 -20.96 -29.79 24.46
CA VAL A 517 -20.60 -29.19 23.18
C VAL A 517 -20.38 -27.71 23.39
N LYS A 518 -19.18 -27.22 23.04
CA LYS A 518 -18.84 -25.80 23.15
C LYS A 518 -18.09 -25.30 21.91
N VAL A 519 -18.27 -24.01 21.60
CA VAL A 519 -17.46 -23.33 20.59
C VAL A 519 -16.20 -22.80 21.28
N VAL A 520 -15.04 -23.24 20.83
CA VAL A 520 -13.74 -22.80 21.35
C VAL A 520 -13.15 -21.66 20.49
N ARG A 521 -13.60 -21.58 19.24
CA ARG A 521 -13.35 -20.44 18.36
C ARG A 521 -14.65 -20.05 17.65
N SER A 522 -15.15 -18.88 17.97
CA SER A 522 -16.34 -18.29 17.39
C SER A 522 -16.00 -17.41 16.18
N VAL A 523 -16.92 -17.35 15.22
CA VAL A 523 -16.90 -16.40 14.10
C VAL A 523 -18.10 -15.47 14.19
N ASP A 524 -19.30 -16.07 14.17
CA ASP A 524 -20.59 -15.37 14.28
C ASP A 524 -21.64 -16.30 14.87
N LYS A 525 -22.59 -15.72 15.60
CA LYS A 525 -23.67 -16.44 16.27
C LYS A 525 -24.49 -17.38 15.36
N TYR A 526 -24.62 -17.09 14.07
CA TYR A 526 -25.35 -17.94 13.13
C TYR A 526 -24.52 -19.16 12.72
N LEU A 527 -23.24 -18.96 12.41
CA LEU A 527 -22.29 -20.04 12.08
C LEU A 527 -22.06 -20.95 13.29
N ASP A 528 -21.84 -20.37 14.47
CA ASP A 528 -21.65 -21.09 15.73
C ASP A 528 -22.84 -21.98 16.08
N ARG A 529 -24.07 -21.45 15.98
CA ARG A 529 -25.30 -22.20 16.22
C ARG A 529 -25.46 -23.38 15.28
N GLU A 530 -25.13 -23.20 14.00
CA GLU A 530 -25.23 -24.27 13.02
C GLU A 530 -24.23 -25.38 13.30
N ALA A 531 -22.99 -25.05 13.58
CA ALA A 531 -21.95 -26.01 13.93
C ALA A 531 -22.35 -26.80 15.21
N ILE A 532 -22.81 -26.13 16.27
CA ILE A 532 -23.31 -26.77 17.48
C ILE A 532 -24.52 -27.67 17.19
N ARG A 533 -25.48 -27.19 16.36
CA ARG A 533 -26.70 -27.93 16.01
C ARG A 533 -26.38 -29.32 15.44
N VAL A 534 -25.47 -29.35 14.47
CA VAL A 534 -25.14 -30.59 13.77
C VAL A 534 -24.34 -31.54 14.67
N VAL A 535 -23.39 -31.01 15.45
CA VAL A 535 -22.63 -31.81 16.41
C VAL A 535 -23.55 -32.45 17.46
N LYS A 536 -24.51 -31.70 18.02
CA LYS A 536 -25.50 -32.24 18.97
C LYS A 536 -26.45 -33.28 18.35
N ALA A 537 -26.62 -33.29 17.05
CA ALA A 537 -27.44 -34.26 16.32
C ALA A 537 -26.68 -35.51 15.86
N LEU A 538 -25.39 -35.66 16.19
CA LEU A 538 -24.60 -36.83 15.84
C LEU A 538 -25.18 -38.08 16.51
N ARG A 539 -25.12 -39.22 15.80
CA ARG A 539 -25.51 -40.51 16.34
C ARG A 539 -24.48 -40.95 17.38
N ASN A 540 -24.91 -41.87 18.27
CA ASN A 540 -24.01 -42.42 19.29
C ASN A 540 -22.81 -43.09 18.64
N PHE A 541 -21.65 -42.85 19.18
CA PHE A 541 -20.39 -43.52 18.83
C PHE A 541 -20.28 -44.88 19.57
N THR A 542 -19.49 -45.78 19.04
CA THR A 542 -18.94 -46.85 19.88
C THR A 542 -17.89 -46.21 20.80
N PRO A 543 -17.95 -46.36 22.11
CA PRO A 543 -16.98 -45.75 23.03
C PRO A 543 -15.53 -46.12 22.72
N GLY A 544 -14.62 -45.15 23.00
CA GLY A 544 -13.18 -45.38 22.91
C GLY A 544 -12.60 -46.05 24.14
N SER A 545 -11.38 -46.61 24.02
CA SER A 545 -10.67 -47.22 25.15
C SER A 545 -9.19 -46.86 25.15
N HIS A 546 -8.61 -46.84 26.36
CA HIS A 546 -7.20 -46.66 26.60
C HIS A 546 -6.74 -47.64 27.69
N ASN A 547 -5.67 -48.41 27.47
CA ASN A 547 -5.23 -49.49 28.34
C ASN A 547 -6.34 -50.52 28.64
N GLY A 548 -7.25 -50.75 27.67
CA GLY A 548 -8.35 -51.70 27.80
C GLY A 548 -9.57 -51.17 28.57
N GLU A 549 -9.52 -49.97 29.14
CA GLU A 549 -10.63 -49.35 29.89
C GLU A 549 -11.35 -48.29 29.03
N PRO A 550 -12.69 -48.22 29.08
CA PRO A 550 -13.46 -47.16 28.41
C PRO A 550 -13.12 -45.78 28.96
N VAL A 551 -12.85 -44.81 28.06
CA VAL A 551 -12.52 -43.42 28.43
C VAL A 551 -13.41 -42.41 27.72
N ASP A 552 -13.67 -41.30 28.38
CA ASP A 552 -14.28 -40.13 27.76
C ASP A 552 -13.31 -39.50 26.77
N VAL A 553 -13.78 -39.18 25.57
CA VAL A 553 -12.91 -38.61 24.54
C VAL A 553 -13.45 -37.29 24.03
N TRP A 554 -12.62 -36.26 24.12
CA TRP A 554 -12.89 -34.95 23.52
C TRP A 554 -12.59 -34.99 22.03
N PHE A 555 -13.54 -34.58 21.22
CA PHE A 555 -13.33 -34.32 19.80
C PHE A 555 -13.21 -32.83 19.53
N VAL A 556 -12.32 -32.44 18.64
CA VAL A 556 -12.18 -31.06 18.12
C VAL A 556 -12.48 -31.07 16.64
N LEU A 557 -13.50 -30.32 16.24
CA LEU A 557 -13.99 -30.23 14.85
C LEU A 557 -13.85 -28.82 14.32
N PRO A 558 -12.93 -28.57 13.37
CA PRO A 558 -12.91 -27.34 12.59
C PRO A 558 -13.99 -27.38 11.50
N VAL A 559 -14.84 -26.35 11.44
CA VAL A 559 -15.86 -26.14 10.39
C VAL A 559 -15.60 -24.82 9.71
N ASN A 560 -15.23 -24.84 8.44
CA ASN A 560 -14.90 -23.68 7.67
C ASN A 560 -16.06 -23.34 6.71
N PHE A 561 -16.71 -22.19 6.94
CA PHE A 561 -17.77 -21.66 6.09
C PHE A 561 -17.16 -20.67 5.10
N ILE A 562 -17.31 -20.92 3.80
CA ILE A 562 -16.87 -20.02 2.72
C ILE A 562 -18.03 -19.70 1.78
N LEU A 563 -18.06 -18.47 1.27
CA LEU A 563 -19.08 -17.96 0.34
C LEU A 563 -18.83 -18.36 -1.11
#